data_461b1e41f105dad72bd32e38bc6c1653
#
_entry.id   461b1e41f105dad72bd32e38bc6c1653
#
_cell.length_a   1.000
_cell.length_b   1.000
_cell.length_c   1.000
_cell.angle_alpha   90.00
_cell.angle_beta   90.00
_cell.angle_gamma   90.00
#
_symmetry.space_group_name_H-M   'P 1'
#
loop_
_entity.id
_entity.type
_entity.pdbx_description
1 polymer ?
#
loop_
_entity_poly.entity_id
_entity_poly.type
_entity_poly.pdbx_seq_one_letter_code
_entity_poly.pdbx_strand_id
1 'polypeptide(L)'
;SRCGIMRTVSHLLGRSLLKRGETEGLLVTVADIIALPAFKNVELVAPCEGAERREVRNVGILDCPPDYNEYSVYVSGELILTNLGFAYGNPAMAEKSLLAMLRRDVAAIAVKTVYEPPISDAVRKESTARGVPLYLYDGAYHETVAYQSLDLLQRDRDELDKGKALDELLTAHDGDRVRTRLSALVGVTGSKLQCFAFALRAGDTCSFYAMLDSVSSGLGTVRDGCAIVESASVCRYRDHILAFVSYGSASDEERAAAERRCIAVTSVEGSLHCGVSEAVHLSDGDLAIR
;
A
#
# COMPACT_ATOMS: atom_id res chain seq x y z
N SER A 1 17.18 -9.38 20.24
CA SER A 1 17.23 -9.42 18.75
C SER A 1 17.84 -8.12 18.27
N ARG A 2 18.99 -8.16 17.63
CA ARG A 2 19.61 -6.99 17.02
C ARG A 2 18.88 -6.72 15.71
N CYS A 3 18.05 -5.69 15.67
CA CYS A 3 17.57 -5.10 14.43
C CYS A 3 18.82 -4.61 13.65
N GLY A 4 19.06 -5.16 12.46
CA GLY A 4 20.20 -4.80 11.64
C GLY A 4 19.95 -3.41 11.02
N ILE A 5 20.44 -2.36 11.68
CA ILE A 5 20.40 -1.00 11.14
C ILE A 5 21.45 -0.94 10.03
N MET A 6 21.02 -0.85 8.79
CA MET A 6 21.90 -0.52 7.66
C MET A 6 22.16 0.98 7.63
N ARG A 7 23.44 1.39 7.69
CA ARG A 7 23.85 2.80 7.76
C ARG A 7 23.80 3.58 6.45
N THR A 8 23.16 3.08 5.40
CA THR A 8 23.09 3.78 4.11
C THR A 8 21.79 3.49 3.38
N VAL A 9 20.97 4.50 3.12
CA VAL A 9 19.74 4.44 2.32
C VAL A 9 20.06 3.89 0.93
N SER A 10 21.18 4.30 0.32
CA SER A 10 21.65 3.82 -0.99
C SER A 10 21.86 2.30 -1.06
N HIS A 11 22.14 1.61 0.04
CA HIS A 11 22.30 0.15 0.02
C HIS A 11 20.94 -0.57 -0.07
N LEU A 12 19.90 -0.02 0.53
CA LEU A 12 18.53 -0.54 0.39
C LEU A 12 17.97 -0.23 -1.00
N LEU A 13 18.09 1.02 -1.44
CA LEU A 13 17.61 1.46 -2.75
C LEU A 13 18.43 0.84 -3.90
N GLY A 14 19.72 0.63 -3.72
CA GLY A 14 20.62 0.02 -4.74
C GLY A 14 20.25 -1.41 -5.12
N ARG A 15 19.68 -2.20 -4.21
CA ARG A 15 19.15 -3.52 -4.53
C ARG A 15 17.90 -3.47 -5.42
N SER A 16 17.08 -2.42 -5.27
CA SER A 16 15.91 -2.17 -6.12
C SER A 16 16.31 -1.61 -7.50
N LEU A 17 17.40 -0.82 -7.58
CA LEU A 17 17.92 -0.29 -8.85
C LEU A 17 18.41 -1.37 -9.80
N LEU A 18 18.88 -2.52 -9.29
CA LEU A 18 19.34 -3.66 -10.10
C LEU A 18 18.19 -4.46 -10.72
N LYS A 19 16.96 -4.30 -10.23
CA LYS A 19 15.73 -4.87 -10.81
C LYS A 19 15.00 -3.89 -11.73
N ARG A 20 15.75 -3.09 -12.50
CA ARG A 20 15.18 -2.21 -13.54
C ARG A 20 14.40 -3.05 -14.55
N GLY A 21 13.08 -3.05 -14.44
CA GLY A 21 12.20 -3.64 -15.46
C GLY A 21 10.81 -4.06 -15.01
N GLU A 22 10.52 -4.25 -13.71
CA GLU A 22 9.31 -4.99 -13.35
C GLU A 22 8.34 -4.33 -12.36
N THR A 23 8.56 -3.12 -11.83
CA THR A 23 7.60 -2.55 -10.85
C THR A 23 7.41 -1.03 -10.98
N GLU A 24 6.97 -0.56 -12.14
CA GLU A 24 6.28 0.75 -12.23
C GLU A 24 4.75 0.61 -12.09
N GLY A 25 4.26 -0.50 -11.54
CA GLY A 25 2.84 -0.82 -11.38
C GLY A 25 2.23 -0.28 -10.09
N LEU A 26 0.90 -0.26 -10.06
CA LEU A 26 0.11 -0.06 -8.85
C LEU A 26 0.50 -1.14 -7.82
N LEU A 27 0.62 -0.76 -6.53
CA LEU A 27 0.99 -1.69 -5.46
C LEU A 27 -0.20 -2.12 -4.61
N VAL A 28 -1.39 -1.57 -4.85
CA VAL A 28 -2.57 -1.97 -4.08
C VAL A 28 -2.89 -3.42 -4.37
N THR A 29 -2.88 -4.21 -3.33
CA THR A 29 -3.14 -5.65 -3.38
C THR A 29 -4.49 -5.99 -2.75
N VAL A 30 -4.94 -7.20 -2.94
CA VAL A 30 -6.13 -7.72 -2.25
C VAL A 30 -5.95 -7.62 -0.74
N ALA A 31 -4.74 -7.86 -0.19
CA ALA A 31 -4.47 -7.70 1.24
C ALA A 31 -4.73 -6.26 1.72
N ASP A 32 -4.32 -5.25 0.96
CA ASP A 32 -4.57 -3.84 1.30
C ASP A 32 -6.07 -3.53 1.33
N ILE A 33 -6.81 -4.07 0.37
CA ILE A 33 -8.25 -3.84 0.25
C ILE A 33 -9.03 -4.49 1.39
N ILE A 34 -8.77 -5.76 1.68
CA ILE A 34 -9.51 -6.46 2.75
C ILE A 34 -9.16 -5.95 4.16
N ALA A 35 -8.05 -5.24 4.31
CA ALA A 35 -7.67 -4.56 5.55
C ALA A 35 -8.42 -3.24 5.78
N LEU A 36 -9.18 -2.72 4.79
CA LEU A 36 -9.92 -1.49 4.93
C LEU A 36 -11.01 -1.59 6.01
N PRO A 37 -11.27 -0.50 6.76
CA PRO A 37 -12.27 -0.49 7.83
C PRO A 37 -13.71 -0.86 7.40
N ALA A 38 -14.02 -0.71 6.10
CA ALA A 38 -15.31 -1.08 5.55
C ALA A 38 -15.54 -2.60 5.51
N PHE A 39 -14.48 -3.42 5.49
CA PHE A 39 -14.57 -4.87 5.59
C PHE A 39 -14.58 -5.31 7.06
N LYS A 40 -15.46 -6.25 7.39
CA LYS A 40 -15.51 -6.91 8.71
C LYS A 40 -15.79 -8.39 8.52
N ASN A 41 -15.29 -9.21 9.45
CA ASN A 41 -15.51 -10.65 9.45
C ASN A 41 -15.24 -11.28 8.08
N VAL A 42 -14.08 -10.94 7.50
CA VAL A 42 -13.66 -11.40 6.17
C VAL A 42 -13.26 -12.87 6.26
N GLU A 43 -13.87 -13.71 5.44
CA GLU A 43 -13.60 -15.14 5.34
C GLU A 43 -13.22 -15.49 3.90
N LEU A 44 -12.05 -16.11 3.70
CA LEU A 44 -11.67 -16.69 2.42
C LEU A 44 -12.42 -18.01 2.22
N VAL A 45 -13.25 -18.09 1.20
CA VAL A 45 -14.19 -19.20 0.95
C VAL A 45 -13.49 -20.52 0.64
N ALA A 46 -12.34 -20.46 -0.02
CA ALA A 46 -11.54 -21.64 -0.36
C ALA A 46 -10.05 -21.26 -0.42
N PRO A 47 -9.13 -22.21 -0.15
CA PRO A 47 -7.69 -21.96 -0.24
C PRO A 47 -7.33 -21.44 -1.63
N CYS A 48 -6.60 -20.32 -1.68
CA CYS A 48 -6.15 -19.68 -2.91
C CYS A 48 -4.74 -19.16 -2.69
N GLU A 49 -3.75 -19.83 -3.28
CA GLU A 49 -2.34 -19.47 -3.11
C GLU A 49 -2.06 -18.10 -3.71
N GLY A 50 -1.40 -17.22 -2.94
CA GLY A 50 -1.05 -15.87 -3.37
C GLY A 50 -2.24 -14.90 -3.49
N ALA A 51 -3.41 -15.26 -2.95
CA ALA A 51 -4.63 -14.44 -2.97
C ALA A 51 -4.38 -13.01 -2.53
N GLU A 52 -3.66 -12.84 -1.42
CA GLU A 52 -3.39 -11.54 -0.81
C GLU A 52 -2.51 -10.64 -1.69
N ARG A 53 -1.69 -11.22 -2.58
CA ARG A 53 -0.73 -10.51 -3.43
C ARG A 53 -1.27 -10.13 -4.81
N ARG A 54 -2.51 -10.52 -5.13
CA ARG A 54 -3.12 -10.13 -6.40
C ARG A 54 -3.34 -8.63 -6.45
N GLU A 55 -2.87 -8.01 -7.53
CA GLU A 55 -2.99 -6.56 -7.75
C GLU A 55 -4.44 -6.16 -8.02
N VAL A 56 -4.89 -5.07 -7.37
CA VAL A 56 -6.20 -4.46 -7.59
C VAL A 56 -6.01 -3.15 -8.34
N ARG A 57 -6.70 -3.01 -9.49
CA ARG A 57 -6.60 -1.84 -10.38
C ARG A 57 -7.87 -1.02 -10.45
N ASN A 58 -9.00 -1.65 -10.15
CA ASN A 58 -10.32 -1.03 -10.21
C ASN A 58 -11.30 -1.81 -9.33
N VAL A 59 -12.49 -1.23 -9.14
CA VAL A 59 -13.60 -1.84 -8.39
C VAL A 59 -14.84 -1.90 -9.28
N GLY A 60 -15.45 -3.07 -9.37
CA GLY A 60 -16.72 -3.30 -10.05
C GLY A 60 -17.79 -3.74 -9.06
N ILE A 61 -19.05 -3.39 -9.33
CA ILE A 61 -20.21 -3.87 -8.57
C ILE A 61 -21.03 -4.81 -9.46
N LEU A 62 -21.25 -6.02 -8.98
CA LEU A 62 -22.07 -7.03 -9.64
C LEU A 62 -23.46 -7.07 -9.00
N ASP A 63 -24.46 -6.55 -9.69
CA ASP A 63 -25.85 -6.40 -9.25
C ASP A 63 -26.89 -7.03 -10.18
N CYS A 64 -26.46 -7.73 -11.25
CA CYS A 64 -27.33 -8.35 -12.23
C CYS A 64 -26.89 -9.79 -12.59
N PRO A 65 -27.83 -10.62 -13.10
CA PRO A 65 -27.48 -11.95 -13.62
C PRO A 65 -26.54 -11.88 -14.83
N PRO A 66 -25.78 -12.95 -15.12
CA PRO A 66 -24.96 -13.00 -16.32
C PRO A 66 -25.86 -12.97 -17.58
N ASP A 67 -25.56 -12.01 -18.44
CA ASP A 67 -26.15 -11.94 -19.77
C ASP A 67 -25.45 -12.89 -20.76
N TYR A 68 -25.76 -12.76 -22.05
CA TYR A 68 -25.12 -13.54 -23.11
C TYR A 68 -23.63 -13.27 -23.27
N ASN A 69 -23.10 -12.14 -22.72
CA ASN A 69 -21.68 -11.80 -22.72
C ASN A 69 -20.95 -12.33 -21.50
N GLU A 70 -21.60 -13.03 -20.59
CA GLU A 70 -21.01 -13.63 -19.38
C GLU A 70 -20.11 -12.65 -18.61
N TYR A 71 -20.58 -11.43 -18.35
CA TYR A 71 -19.84 -10.37 -17.65
C TYR A 71 -18.59 -9.87 -18.38
N SER A 72 -18.61 -9.82 -19.71
CA SER A 72 -17.47 -9.36 -20.52
C SER A 72 -17.03 -7.92 -20.23
N VAL A 73 -17.84 -7.14 -19.54
CA VAL A 73 -17.52 -5.76 -19.11
C VAL A 73 -16.50 -5.72 -17.97
N TYR A 74 -16.37 -6.78 -17.19
CA TYR A 74 -15.38 -6.87 -16.12
C TYR A 74 -14.06 -7.41 -16.66
N VAL A 75 -12.97 -6.85 -16.17
CA VAL A 75 -11.61 -7.15 -16.65
C VAL A 75 -10.70 -7.66 -15.55
N SER A 76 -9.56 -8.25 -15.95
CA SER A 76 -8.54 -8.70 -15.02
C SER A 76 -8.04 -7.54 -14.14
N GLY A 77 -7.82 -7.82 -12.87
CA GLY A 77 -7.39 -6.83 -11.88
C GLY A 77 -8.52 -6.04 -11.21
N GLU A 78 -9.79 -6.30 -11.50
CA GLU A 78 -10.90 -5.68 -10.78
C GLU A 78 -11.24 -6.43 -9.49
N LEU A 79 -11.48 -5.68 -8.41
CA LEU A 79 -12.19 -6.19 -7.23
C LEU A 79 -13.69 -6.15 -7.53
N ILE A 80 -14.37 -7.28 -7.42
CA ILE A 80 -15.81 -7.36 -7.65
C ILE A 80 -16.56 -7.43 -6.33
N LEU A 81 -17.45 -6.47 -6.11
CA LEU A 81 -18.34 -6.41 -4.95
C LEU A 81 -19.72 -6.89 -5.34
N THR A 82 -20.33 -7.76 -4.53
CA THR A 82 -21.70 -8.23 -4.74
C THR A 82 -22.33 -8.65 -3.42
N ASN A 83 -23.64 -8.68 -3.36
CA ASN A 83 -24.41 -9.36 -2.32
C ASN A 83 -25.26 -10.51 -2.91
N LEU A 84 -25.20 -10.72 -4.21
CA LEU A 84 -26.03 -11.68 -4.96
C LEU A 84 -27.54 -11.51 -4.71
N GLY A 85 -28.00 -10.31 -4.37
CA GLY A 85 -29.42 -10.03 -4.10
C GLY A 85 -30.32 -10.32 -5.29
N PHE A 86 -29.84 -10.14 -6.52
CA PHE A 86 -30.55 -10.51 -7.73
C PHE A 86 -30.78 -12.04 -7.88
N ALA A 87 -30.00 -12.85 -7.16
CA ALA A 87 -30.10 -14.30 -7.13
C ALA A 87 -30.74 -14.82 -5.82
N TYR A 88 -31.35 -13.93 -5.02
CA TYR A 88 -31.98 -14.32 -3.75
C TYR A 88 -33.06 -15.41 -4.00
N GLY A 89 -32.99 -16.50 -3.25
CA GLY A 89 -33.88 -17.65 -3.42
C GLY A 89 -33.58 -18.52 -4.65
N ASN A 90 -32.54 -18.21 -5.42
CA ASN A 90 -32.13 -18.99 -6.61
C ASN A 90 -30.67 -19.41 -6.56
N PRO A 91 -30.30 -20.49 -5.83
CA PRO A 91 -28.92 -20.96 -5.70
C PRO A 91 -28.23 -21.24 -7.03
N ALA A 92 -28.95 -21.75 -8.01
CA ALA A 92 -28.38 -22.05 -9.32
C ALA A 92 -27.98 -20.77 -10.10
N MET A 93 -28.72 -19.68 -9.92
CA MET A 93 -28.37 -18.37 -10.47
C MET A 93 -27.12 -17.80 -9.76
N ALA A 94 -27.04 -17.89 -8.43
CA ALA A 94 -25.88 -17.47 -7.67
C ALA A 94 -24.61 -18.23 -8.11
N GLU A 95 -24.69 -19.55 -8.22
CA GLU A 95 -23.59 -20.40 -8.70
C GLU A 95 -23.17 -20.01 -10.12
N LYS A 96 -24.12 -19.93 -11.06
CA LYS A 96 -23.85 -19.52 -12.45
C LYS A 96 -23.13 -18.18 -12.52
N SER A 97 -23.57 -17.20 -11.72
CA SER A 97 -22.99 -15.85 -11.68
C SER A 97 -21.57 -15.86 -11.16
N LEU A 98 -21.31 -16.55 -10.06
CA LEU A 98 -19.96 -16.64 -9.48
C LEU A 98 -19.01 -17.40 -10.40
N LEU A 99 -19.44 -18.51 -11.02
CA LEU A 99 -18.61 -19.25 -11.98
C LEU A 99 -18.28 -18.41 -13.22
N ALA A 100 -19.24 -17.65 -13.75
CA ALA A 100 -19.00 -16.75 -14.87
C ALA A 100 -18.00 -15.65 -14.49
N MET A 101 -18.10 -15.07 -13.28
CA MET A 101 -17.20 -14.03 -12.80
C MET A 101 -15.78 -14.57 -12.55
N LEU A 102 -15.63 -15.75 -11.96
CA LEU A 102 -14.33 -16.39 -11.74
C LEU A 102 -13.55 -16.61 -13.05
N ARG A 103 -14.25 -16.81 -14.18
CA ARG A 103 -13.64 -16.95 -15.50
C ARG A 103 -13.09 -15.66 -16.06
N ARG A 104 -13.42 -14.49 -15.48
CA ARG A 104 -12.92 -13.18 -15.92
C ARG A 104 -11.53 -12.83 -15.37
N ASP A 105 -10.94 -13.70 -14.52
CA ASP A 105 -9.63 -13.48 -13.89
C ASP A 105 -9.56 -12.15 -13.12
N VAL A 106 -10.66 -11.79 -12.47
CA VAL A 106 -10.72 -10.59 -11.62
C VAL A 106 -9.76 -10.71 -10.43
N ALA A 107 -9.36 -9.59 -9.82
CA ALA A 107 -8.43 -9.60 -8.69
C ALA A 107 -8.97 -10.39 -7.50
N ALA A 108 -10.23 -10.14 -7.16
CA ALA A 108 -10.96 -10.86 -6.12
C ALA A 108 -12.47 -10.67 -6.30
N ILE A 109 -13.25 -11.54 -5.70
CA ILE A 109 -14.70 -11.38 -5.55
C ILE A 109 -15.00 -11.28 -4.06
N ALA A 110 -15.67 -10.21 -3.63
CA ALA A 110 -16.11 -10.02 -2.24
C ALA A 110 -17.65 -10.03 -2.18
N VAL A 111 -18.19 -11.02 -1.52
CA VAL A 111 -19.63 -11.24 -1.38
C VAL A 111 -20.08 -10.83 0.00
N LYS A 112 -20.97 -9.83 0.08
CA LYS A 112 -21.57 -9.42 1.34
C LYS A 112 -22.62 -10.43 1.79
N THR A 113 -22.56 -10.82 3.07
CA THR A 113 -23.34 -11.93 3.63
C THR A 113 -24.81 -11.61 3.90
N VAL A 114 -25.28 -10.40 3.61
CA VAL A 114 -26.64 -9.92 3.97
C VAL A 114 -27.80 -10.82 3.50
N TYR A 115 -27.62 -11.59 2.43
CA TYR A 115 -28.60 -12.55 1.90
C TYR A 115 -28.17 -14.01 2.12
N GLU A 116 -27.11 -14.24 2.88
CA GLU A 116 -26.56 -15.57 3.13
C GLU A 116 -26.43 -16.43 1.85
N PRO A 117 -25.78 -15.93 0.79
CA PRO A 117 -25.76 -16.59 -0.50
C PRO A 117 -25.05 -17.95 -0.37
N PRO A 118 -25.66 -19.04 -0.87
CA PRO A 118 -25.02 -20.34 -0.82
C PRO A 118 -23.82 -20.38 -1.75
N ILE A 119 -22.67 -20.76 -1.23
CA ILE A 119 -21.45 -20.98 -2.01
C ILE A 119 -21.28 -22.47 -2.25
N SER A 120 -21.47 -22.91 -3.48
CA SER A 120 -21.37 -24.32 -3.84
C SER A 120 -19.92 -24.82 -3.88
N ASP A 121 -19.78 -26.15 -3.81
CA ASP A 121 -18.47 -26.80 -3.97
C ASP A 121 -17.86 -26.56 -5.35
N ALA A 122 -18.69 -26.39 -6.39
CA ALA A 122 -18.23 -26.05 -7.74
C ALA A 122 -17.55 -24.67 -7.76
N VAL A 123 -18.13 -23.67 -7.10
CA VAL A 123 -17.56 -22.34 -6.96
C VAL A 123 -16.25 -22.38 -6.16
N ARG A 124 -16.20 -23.12 -5.05
CA ARG A 124 -14.98 -23.27 -4.25
C ARG A 124 -13.84 -23.88 -5.07
N LYS A 125 -14.10 -24.95 -5.79
CA LYS A 125 -13.12 -25.64 -6.64
C LYS A 125 -12.62 -24.73 -7.77
N GLU A 126 -13.53 -24.00 -8.43
CA GLU A 126 -13.16 -23.08 -9.50
C GLU A 126 -12.34 -21.90 -9.01
N SER A 127 -12.67 -21.32 -7.83
CA SER A 127 -11.89 -20.29 -7.17
C SER A 127 -10.45 -20.74 -6.94
N THR A 128 -10.25 -21.91 -6.30
CA THR A 128 -8.93 -22.49 -6.07
C THR A 128 -8.20 -22.79 -7.39
N ALA A 129 -8.88 -23.40 -8.36
CA ALA A 129 -8.24 -23.82 -9.62
C ALA A 129 -7.76 -22.63 -10.45
N ARG A 130 -8.47 -21.49 -10.40
CA ARG A 130 -8.09 -20.26 -11.11
C ARG A 130 -7.18 -19.34 -10.33
N GLY A 131 -7.00 -19.57 -9.02
CA GLY A 131 -6.28 -18.66 -8.16
C GLY A 131 -6.99 -17.30 -8.01
N VAL A 132 -8.33 -17.24 -8.21
CA VAL A 132 -9.13 -16.03 -8.00
C VAL A 132 -9.83 -16.15 -6.64
N PRO A 133 -9.41 -15.37 -5.63
CA PRO A 133 -9.96 -15.48 -4.29
C PRO A 133 -11.41 -14.99 -4.24
N LEU A 134 -12.23 -15.74 -3.51
CA LEU A 134 -13.59 -15.38 -3.18
C LEU A 134 -13.68 -15.19 -1.67
N TYR A 135 -14.11 -14.00 -1.25
CA TYR A 135 -14.31 -13.65 0.15
C TYR A 135 -15.78 -13.49 0.47
N LEU A 136 -16.17 -13.95 1.65
CA LEU A 136 -17.37 -13.50 2.33
C LEU A 136 -17.00 -12.38 3.29
N TYR A 137 -17.85 -11.36 3.40
CA TYR A 137 -17.62 -10.30 4.37
C TYR A 137 -18.92 -9.74 4.94
N ASP A 138 -18.84 -9.26 6.14
CA ASP A 138 -19.81 -8.36 6.76
C ASP A 138 -19.25 -6.93 6.82
N GLY A 139 -20.02 -5.98 7.30
CA GLY A 139 -19.57 -4.59 7.44
C GLY A 139 -20.36 -3.63 6.56
N ALA A 140 -19.65 -2.67 5.94
CA ALA A 140 -20.28 -1.59 5.18
C ALA A 140 -20.98 -2.07 3.89
N TYR A 141 -21.86 -1.23 3.36
CA TYR A 141 -22.46 -1.46 2.04
C TYR A 141 -21.42 -1.29 0.92
N HIS A 142 -21.74 -1.81 -0.27
CA HIS A 142 -20.85 -1.81 -1.44
C HIS A 142 -20.31 -0.43 -1.78
N GLU A 143 -21.15 0.61 -1.66
CA GLU A 143 -20.78 1.98 -1.98
C GLU A 143 -19.65 2.47 -1.07
N THR A 144 -19.73 2.17 0.22
CA THR A 144 -18.68 2.55 1.18
C THR A 144 -17.40 1.76 0.93
N VAL A 145 -17.52 0.45 0.65
CA VAL A 145 -16.37 -0.40 0.30
C VAL A 145 -15.73 0.07 -0.99
N ALA A 146 -16.52 0.33 -2.03
CA ALA A 146 -16.04 0.83 -3.31
C ALA A 146 -15.34 2.19 -3.13
N TYR A 147 -15.94 3.11 -2.38
CA TYR A 147 -15.35 4.41 -2.11
C TYR A 147 -13.98 4.29 -1.44
N GLN A 148 -13.88 3.54 -0.33
CA GLN A 148 -12.59 3.36 0.36
C GLN A 148 -11.54 2.66 -0.51
N SER A 149 -11.97 1.69 -1.30
CA SER A 149 -11.06 0.99 -2.23
C SER A 149 -10.57 1.91 -3.34
N LEU A 150 -11.43 2.72 -3.94
CA LEU A 150 -11.07 3.69 -4.98
C LEU A 150 -10.20 4.81 -4.42
N ASP A 151 -10.46 5.27 -3.20
CA ASP A 151 -9.65 6.26 -2.49
C ASP A 151 -8.22 5.73 -2.28
N LEU A 152 -8.07 4.47 -1.85
CA LEU A 152 -6.78 3.82 -1.71
C LEU A 152 -6.04 3.70 -3.06
N LEU A 153 -6.76 3.33 -4.13
CA LEU A 153 -6.19 3.28 -5.49
C LEU A 153 -5.76 4.66 -5.98
N GLN A 154 -6.51 5.70 -5.68
CA GLN A 154 -6.13 7.07 -6.03
C GLN A 154 -4.90 7.51 -5.23
N ARG A 155 -4.86 7.25 -3.94
CA ARG A 155 -3.68 7.49 -3.10
C ARG A 155 -2.43 6.82 -3.66
N ASP A 156 -2.54 5.57 -4.14
CA ASP A 156 -1.41 4.85 -4.74
C ASP A 156 -0.90 5.53 -6.01
N ARG A 157 -1.79 6.05 -6.86
CA ARG A 157 -1.42 6.83 -8.05
C ARG A 157 -0.70 8.12 -7.67
N ASP A 158 -1.21 8.84 -6.68
CA ASP A 158 -0.60 10.08 -6.20
C ASP A 158 0.81 9.83 -5.62
N GLU A 159 0.99 8.74 -4.89
CA GLU A 159 2.28 8.32 -4.37
C GLU A 159 3.27 7.90 -5.48
N LEU A 160 2.78 7.23 -6.54
CA LEU A 160 3.60 6.91 -7.72
C LEU A 160 4.11 8.19 -8.41
N ASP A 161 3.25 9.18 -8.56
CA ASP A 161 3.64 10.44 -9.20
C ASP A 161 4.63 11.25 -8.35
N LYS A 162 4.51 11.19 -7.01
CA LYS A 162 5.55 11.70 -6.09
C LYS A 162 6.87 10.97 -6.29
N GLY A 163 6.85 9.65 -6.39
CA GLY A 163 8.05 8.83 -6.63
C GLY A 163 8.78 9.21 -7.93
N LYS A 164 8.05 9.43 -9.03
CA LYS A 164 8.61 9.91 -10.31
C LYS A 164 9.23 11.30 -10.15
N ALA A 165 8.54 12.21 -9.45
CA ALA A 165 9.07 13.54 -9.20
C ALA A 165 10.33 13.52 -8.32
N LEU A 166 10.45 12.56 -7.39
CA LEU A 166 11.69 12.32 -6.64
C LEU A 166 12.80 11.79 -7.56
N ASP A 167 12.53 10.88 -8.49
CA ASP A 167 13.52 10.41 -9.49
C ASP A 167 14.07 11.59 -10.33
N GLU A 168 13.22 12.51 -10.75
CA GLU A 168 13.64 13.72 -11.47
C GLU A 168 14.54 14.61 -10.58
N LEU A 169 14.23 14.71 -9.30
CA LEU A 169 14.99 15.50 -8.35
C LEU A 169 16.39 14.94 -8.15
N LEU A 170 16.54 13.59 -8.12
CA LEU A 170 17.84 12.92 -8.00
C LEU A 170 18.78 13.22 -9.19
N THR A 171 18.25 13.68 -10.31
CA THR A 171 19.05 14.11 -11.48
C THR A 171 19.35 15.61 -11.47
N ALA A 172 18.73 16.39 -10.60
CA ALA A 172 18.96 17.82 -10.47
C ALA A 172 20.29 18.09 -9.73
N HIS A 173 20.99 19.14 -10.16
CA HIS A 173 22.27 19.57 -9.56
C HIS A 173 22.20 20.99 -8.98
N ASP A 174 21.00 21.56 -8.88
CA ASP A 174 20.76 22.92 -8.39
C ASP A 174 20.12 22.84 -7.00
N GLY A 175 20.84 23.27 -5.97
CA GLY A 175 20.42 23.15 -4.57
C GLY A 175 19.16 23.94 -4.23
N ASP A 176 18.95 25.12 -4.80
CA ASP A 176 17.73 25.90 -4.58
C ASP A 176 16.50 25.19 -5.19
N ARG A 177 16.69 24.56 -6.35
CA ARG A 177 15.66 23.74 -6.99
C ARG A 177 15.36 22.48 -6.19
N VAL A 178 16.40 21.81 -5.64
CA VAL A 178 16.25 20.64 -4.78
C VAL A 178 15.44 21.01 -3.54
N ARG A 179 15.81 22.08 -2.84
CA ARG A 179 15.09 22.58 -1.66
C ARG A 179 13.63 22.87 -1.95
N THR A 180 13.35 23.66 -3.01
CA THR A 180 11.99 24.06 -3.36
C THR A 180 11.13 22.86 -3.73
N ARG A 181 11.66 21.92 -4.51
CA ARG A 181 10.94 20.72 -4.91
C ARG A 181 10.68 19.77 -3.74
N LEU A 182 11.64 19.53 -2.89
CA LEU A 182 11.44 18.69 -1.69
C LEU A 182 10.38 19.28 -0.77
N SER A 183 10.43 20.60 -0.53
CA SER A 183 9.37 21.26 0.25
C SER A 183 7.99 21.11 -0.37
N ALA A 184 7.88 21.20 -1.70
CA ALA A 184 6.61 21.07 -2.40
C ALA A 184 6.10 19.61 -2.43
N LEU A 185 6.99 18.62 -2.62
CA LEU A 185 6.62 17.22 -2.80
C LEU A 185 6.30 16.52 -1.47
N VAL A 186 7.13 16.77 -0.47
CA VAL A 186 7.07 16.04 0.81
C VAL A 186 6.89 16.93 2.03
N GLY A 187 6.67 18.23 1.82
CA GLY A 187 6.31 19.17 2.89
C GLY A 187 7.43 19.41 3.90
N VAL A 188 8.70 19.12 3.55
CA VAL A 188 9.82 19.34 4.47
C VAL A 188 10.14 20.83 4.58
N THR A 189 10.40 21.24 5.83
CA THR A 189 10.83 22.58 6.21
C THR A 189 12.15 22.46 6.99
N GLY A 190 12.74 23.57 7.42
CA GLY A 190 13.96 23.52 8.23
C GLY A 190 15.25 23.60 7.44
N SER A 191 16.37 23.47 8.14
CA SER A 191 17.72 23.68 7.57
C SER A 191 18.43 22.37 7.22
N LYS A 192 18.16 21.30 7.94
CA LYS A 192 18.76 19.99 7.72
C LYS A 192 17.72 18.93 7.48
N LEU A 193 18.04 17.98 6.62
CA LEU A 193 17.19 16.86 6.21
C LEU A 193 17.92 15.55 6.48
N GLN A 194 17.17 14.56 6.97
CA GLN A 194 17.58 13.17 7.07
C GLN A 194 16.52 12.29 6.45
N CYS A 195 16.92 11.29 5.67
CA CYS A 195 16.05 10.33 5.04
C CYS A 195 16.16 8.96 5.73
N PHE A 196 15.03 8.34 5.96
CA PHE A 196 14.92 6.95 6.41
C PHE A 196 14.24 6.16 5.28
N ALA A 197 14.82 5.02 4.92
CA ALA A 197 14.24 4.11 3.96
C ALA A 197 13.81 2.82 4.66
N PHE A 198 12.57 2.41 4.44
CA PHE A 198 12.05 1.17 5.00
C PHE A 198 11.70 0.21 3.87
N ALA A 199 12.13 -1.03 4.01
CA ALA A 199 11.79 -2.13 3.12
C ALA A 199 11.06 -3.21 3.90
N LEU A 200 9.99 -3.75 3.32
CA LEU A 200 9.32 -4.94 3.84
C LEU A 200 10.28 -6.14 3.76
N ARG A 201 10.22 -7.02 4.74
CA ARG A 201 10.95 -8.29 4.69
C ARG A 201 10.35 -9.19 3.62
N ALA A 202 11.20 -9.89 2.92
CA ALA A 202 10.75 -10.88 1.93
C ALA A 202 9.90 -11.96 2.62
N GLY A 203 8.67 -12.13 2.14
CA GLY A 203 7.72 -13.11 2.67
C GLY A 203 6.65 -12.54 3.62
N ASP A 204 6.76 -11.29 4.06
CA ASP A 204 5.69 -10.65 4.81
C ASP A 204 4.49 -10.35 3.89
N THR A 205 3.29 -10.67 4.38
CA THR A 205 2.01 -10.47 3.69
C THR A 205 1.27 -9.24 4.24
N CYS A 206 1.99 -8.35 4.93
CA CYS A 206 1.40 -7.13 5.47
C CYS A 206 0.99 -6.16 4.37
N SER A 207 -0.11 -5.45 4.59
CA SER A 207 -0.51 -4.33 3.75
C SER A 207 0.58 -3.25 3.72
N PHE A 208 1.02 -2.87 2.52
CA PHE A 208 2.01 -1.80 2.34
C PHE A 208 1.48 -0.47 2.89
N TYR A 209 0.22 -0.15 2.63
CA TYR A 209 -0.39 1.10 3.07
C TYR A 209 -0.64 1.15 4.57
N ALA A 210 -1.01 0.03 5.20
CA ALA A 210 -1.09 -0.04 6.66
C ALA A 210 0.28 0.22 7.31
N MET A 211 1.35 -0.29 6.70
CA MET A 211 2.72 -0.04 7.16
C MET A 211 3.15 1.41 6.95
N LEU A 212 2.84 2.00 5.79
CA LEU A 212 3.11 3.41 5.49
C LEU A 212 2.39 4.33 6.51
N ASP A 213 1.15 4.03 6.84
CA ASP A 213 0.37 4.77 7.85
C ASP A 213 0.95 4.60 9.26
N SER A 214 1.42 3.41 9.61
CA SER A 214 2.07 3.15 10.89
C SER A 214 3.37 3.95 11.03
N VAL A 215 4.23 3.95 10.00
CA VAL A 215 5.46 4.76 9.97
C VAL A 215 5.13 6.24 10.05
N SER A 216 4.13 6.71 9.30
CA SER A 216 3.68 8.11 9.31
C SER A 216 3.20 8.54 10.69
N SER A 217 2.35 7.73 11.33
CA SER A 217 1.84 7.99 12.69
C SER A 217 2.95 8.03 13.73
N GLY A 218 3.87 7.07 13.69
CA GLY A 218 5.02 7.01 14.57
C GLY A 218 5.90 8.26 14.46
N LEU A 219 6.24 8.67 13.25
CA LEU A 219 7.03 9.88 13.00
C LEU A 219 6.28 11.16 13.40
N GLY A 220 4.96 11.22 13.22
CA GLY A 220 4.12 12.29 13.74
C GLY A 220 4.26 12.45 15.24
N THR A 221 4.26 11.34 15.98
CA THR A 221 4.48 11.34 17.44
C THR A 221 5.87 11.88 17.82
N VAL A 222 6.92 11.55 17.03
CA VAL A 222 8.26 12.09 17.27
C VAL A 222 8.29 13.59 17.00
N ARG A 223 7.70 14.06 15.90
CA ARG A 223 7.61 15.49 15.56
C ARG A 223 6.94 16.27 16.68
N ASP A 224 5.80 15.79 17.17
CA ASP A 224 5.02 16.49 18.20
C ASP A 224 5.70 16.47 19.59
N GLY A 225 6.54 15.46 19.85
CA GLY A 225 7.26 15.30 21.12
C GLY A 225 8.73 15.73 21.11
N CYS A 226 9.25 16.32 20.00
CA CYS A 226 10.66 16.67 19.87
C CYS A 226 10.83 18.04 19.19
N ALA A 227 11.13 19.07 19.98
CA ALA A 227 11.17 20.46 19.53
C ALA A 227 12.16 20.75 18.37
N ILE A 228 13.18 19.92 18.19
CA ILE A 228 14.16 20.08 17.09
C ILE A 228 13.66 19.53 15.75
N VAL A 229 12.60 18.70 15.75
CA VAL A 229 11.99 18.14 14.53
C VAL A 229 10.96 19.13 14.01
N GLU A 230 11.26 19.80 12.92
CA GLU A 230 10.35 20.79 12.33
C GLU A 230 9.30 20.17 11.44
N SER A 231 9.66 19.14 10.68
CA SER A 231 8.72 18.38 9.88
C SER A 231 9.10 16.91 9.79
N ALA A 232 8.09 16.06 9.63
CA ALA A 232 8.25 14.66 9.32
C ALA A 232 7.18 14.27 8.32
N SER A 233 7.58 13.64 7.22
CA SER A 233 6.67 13.18 6.20
C SER A 233 7.12 11.83 5.64
N VAL A 234 6.17 11.13 5.06
CA VAL A 234 6.37 9.77 4.54
C VAL A 234 5.79 9.71 3.14
N CYS A 235 6.47 9.03 2.24
CA CYS A 235 5.93 8.73 0.93
C CYS A 235 6.39 7.35 0.44
N ARG A 236 5.69 6.85 -0.55
CA ARG A 236 6.12 5.69 -1.30
C ARG A 236 7.21 6.08 -2.30
N TYR A 237 8.25 5.28 -2.36
CA TYR A 237 9.24 5.36 -3.43
C TYR A 237 9.53 3.95 -3.94
N ARG A 238 8.98 3.62 -5.11
CA ARG A 238 9.00 2.26 -5.67
C ARG A 238 8.33 1.26 -4.71
N ASP A 239 9.05 0.24 -4.27
CA ASP A 239 8.66 -0.80 -3.30
C ASP A 239 9.09 -0.48 -1.86
N HIS A 240 9.52 0.76 -1.60
CA HIS A 240 10.03 1.22 -0.31
C HIS A 240 9.15 2.34 0.26
N ILE A 241 9.22 2.49 1.57
CA ILE A 241 8.71 3.66 2.27
C ILE A 241 9.89 4.58 2.54
N LEU A 242 9.84 5.82 2.04
CA LEU A 242 10.78 6.88 2.42
C LEU A 242 10.14 7.80 3.44
N ALA A 243 10.90 8.08 4.49
CA ALA A 243 10.53 9.09 5.47
C ALA A 243 11.57 10.21 5.48
N PHE A 244 11.10 11.43 5.47
CA PHE A 244 11.88 12.64 5.48
C PHE A 244 11.66 13.35 6.79
N VAL A 245 12.72 13.51 7.57
CA VAL A 245 12.70 14.22 8.85
C VAL A 245 13.59 15.43 8.71
N SER A 246 13.04 16.61 8.95
CA SER A 246 13.82 17.85 8.95
C SER A 246 14.01 18.42 10.34
N TYR A 247 15.15 19.03 10.52
CA TYR A 247 15.59 19.57 11.80
C TYR A 247 15.85 21.07 11.69
N GLY A 248 15.51 21.78 12.77
CA GLY A 248 15.97 23.12 13.01
C GLY A 248 17.41 23.18 13.51
N SER A 249 17.76 24.28 14.16
CA SER A 249 19.06 24.41 14.80
C SER A 249 19.15 23.46 16.00
N ALA A 250 20.05 22.50 15.91
CA ALA A 250 20.28 21.49 16.95
C ALA A 250 21.71 20.99 16.92
N SER A 251 22.21 20.57 18.08
CA SER A 251 23.50 19.89 18.22
C SER A 251 23.47 18.50 17.58
N ASP A 252 24.62 17.93 17.31
CA ASP A 252 24.75 16.58 16.77
C ASP A 252 24.18 15.53 17.75
N GLU A 253 24.30 15.78 19.05
CA GLU A 253 23.78 14.90 20.09
C GLU A 253 22.24 14.89 20.13
N GLU A 254 21.63 16.07 20.05
CA GLU A 254 20.17 16.20 19.97
C GLU A 254 19.60 15.53 18.72
N ARG A 255 20.26 15.72 17.57
CA ARG A 255 19.85 15.03 16.32
C ARG A 255 19.98 13.52 16.44
N ALA A 256 21.08 13.01 17.00
CA ALA A 256 21.27 11.58 17.22
C ALA A 256 20.21 11.01 18.20
N ALA A 257 19.77 11.80 19.18
CA ALA A 257 18.67 11.41 20.07
C ALA A 257 17.32 11.35 19.31
N ALA A 258 17.04 12.31 18.44
CA ALA A 258 15.85 12.32 17.60
C ALA A 258 15.85 11.15 16.59
N GLU A 259 16.97 10.88 15.94
CA GLU A 259 17.14 9.72 15.05
C GLU A 259 16.82 8.41 15.75
N ARG A 260 17.36 8.18 16.97
CA ARG A 260 17.04 6.97 17.75
C ARG A 260 15.54 6.86 18.05
N ARG A 261 14.85 7.98 18.32
CA ARG A 261 13.39 7.98 18.52
C ARG A 261 12.66 7.64 17.23
N CYS A 262 13.04 8.21 16.09
CA CYS A 262 12.46 7.87 14.79
C CYS A 262 12.58 6.37 14.52
N ILE A 263 13.76 5.79 14.71
CA ILE A 263 13.99 4.35 14.52
C ILE A 263 13.13 3.54 15.50
N ALA A 264 13.02 3.94 16.74
CA ALA A 264 12.27 3.21 17.77
C ALA A 264 10.77 3.15 17.47
N VAL A 265 10.17 4.27 17.02
CA VAL A 265 8.72 4.32 16.72
C VAL A 265 8.35 3.67 15.40
N THR A 266 9.31 3.55 14.46
CA THR A 266 9.10 2.91 13.16
C THR A 266 9.50 1.44 13.15
N SER A 267 10.17 0.94 14.21
CA SER A 267 10.52 -0.48 14.37
C SER A 267 9.31 -1.31 14.82
N VAL A 268 8.20 -1.18 14.12
CA VAL A 268 6.98 -1.94 14.43
C VAL A 268 7.25 -3.42 14.14
N GLU A 269 7.20 -4.25 15.18
CA GLU A 269 7.15 -5.72 15.17
C GLU A 269 8.20 -6.47 14.36
N GLY A 270 9.35 -5.84 14.09
CA GLY A 270 10.47 -6.53 13.43
C GLY A 270 10.26 -6.85 11.93
N SER A 271 9.19 -6.34 11.30
CA SER A 271 8.83 -6.60 9.90
C SER A 271 9.53 -5.68 8.89
N LEU A 272 10.23 -4.65 9.34
CA LEU A 272 10.91 -3.67 8.46
C LEU A 272 12.42 -3.73 8.59
N HIS A 273 13.08 -3.58 7.45
CA HIS A 273 14.49 -3.17 7.39
C HIS A 273 14.54 -1.65 7.28
N CYS A 274 15.34 -1.01 8.11
CA CYS A 274 15.52 0.44 8.11
C CYS A 274 16.94 0.80 7.69
N GLY A 275 17.08 1.68 6.69
CA GLY A 275 18.28 2.39 6.34
C GLY A 275 18.14 3.86 6.71
N VAL A 276 19.22 4.50 7.17
CA VAL A 276 19.22 5.90 7.60
C VAL A 276 20.36 6.62 6.89
N SER A 277 20.06 7.81 6.30
CA SER A 277 21.08 8.67 5.72
C SER A 277 21.80 9.49 6.79
N GLU A 278 22.91 10.12 6.41
CA GLU A 278 23.42 11.26 7.17
C GLU A 278 22.44 12.44 7.07
N ALA A 279 22.49 13.33 8.07
CA ALA A 279 21.76 14.59 8.03
C ALA A 279 22.51 15.60 7.16
N VAL A 280 21.90 16.04 6.07
CA VAL A 280 22.46 16.99 5.10
C VAL A 280 21.72 18.33 5.16
N HIS A 281 22.27 19.39 4.54
CA HIS A 281 21.50 20.60 4.30
C HIS A 281 20.34 20.33 3.35
N LEU A 282 19.23 21.02 3.53
CA LEU A 282 18.03 20.81 2.70
C LEU A 282 18.29 21.10 1.21
N SER A 283 19.25 22.00 0.90
CA SER A 283 19.74 22.23 -0.47
C SER A 283 20.45 21.03 -1.08
N ASP A 284 20.99 20.16 -0.26
CA ASP A 284 21.72 18.94 -0.63
C ASP A 284 20.84 17.68 -0.38
N GLY A 285 19.54 17.88 -0.28
CA GLY A 285 18.59 16.83 0.10
C GLY A 285 18.53 15.63 -0.86
N ASP A 286 18.97 15.79 -2.10
CA ASP A 286 19.15 14.68 -3.03
C ASP A 286 20.22 13.69 -2.56
N LEU A 287 21.24 14.14 -1.83
CA LEU A 287 22.27 13.28 -1.24
C LEU A 287 21.73 12.41 -0.10
N ALA A 288 20.71 12.89 0.62
CA ALA A 288 20.06 12.08 1.65
C ALA A 288 19.27 10.90 1.09
N ILE A 289 18.81 11.01 -0.16
CA ILE A 289 18.03 9.97 -0.83
C ILE A 289 18.94 8.98 -1.57
N ARG A 290 20.06 9.45 -2.11
CA ARG A 290 21.07 8.59 -2.77
C ARG A 290 21.79 7.69 -1.77
#